data_13c3dff44e70545e3a8047f82a5281c1
#
_entry.id   13c3dff44e70545e3a8047f82a5281c1
#
_cell.length_a   1.000
_cell.length_b   1.000
_cell.length_c   1.000
_cell.angle_alpha   90.00
_cell.angle_beta   90.00
_cell.angle_gamma   90.00
#
_symmetry.space_group_name_H-M   'P 1'
#
loop_
_entity.id
_entity.type
_entity.pdbx_description
1 polymer ?
#
loop_
_entity_poly.entity_id
_entity_poly.type
_entity_poly.pdbx_seq_one_letter_code
_entity_poly.pdbx_strand_id
1 'polypeptide(L)'
;LYQSSYDADEQGTILTVNNDTAGTSITYAGYLLLLAGMLLTLADKKSRFRQLAKQLKRVTPLLLLAFLPTLSFAQKTETEHLLKNTIPAEQAEQWGRMQIQCPTGRIEPVDTYTDKLLRKIYRSDTFEGLSSEQVIIGFLMNPSYWGNIPFIRQTNKELPQAYSLPEGKYIRFFDVFSEDGSYLISDAVDKAYSRPAAERSRLEKDLLKLDEKINILYSLQQGKMFALFPLPGDTSGKWYSPGDDLSVYSGKDSLFVSKIMPWYLGEAFDALRTGTWESAGEVLSMMNVYQQKQSATPLLTEKQVSWELFYNKARLFFWSAMGYMAVGLLLLIFVVGQLLKPRRWVKTVIIPLVALVVLIFLLHTSGIGIRWYISGRAPWANAYESMIYVAWATALAGLLFIKRSSMTLALAAFFAGIILFVANLNFMDPEITPLVPVLKSYWLMIHVAVITASYGFFGISFLLGLLTLAFMSAGNPSKVALLQPHIRELRIINEISLHIGLYLLTAGIFLGAVWANESWGRYWGWDPKETWALITMVVYAFILHARFLPVLRSDYVFSVMSVLGLASVLMTYFGVNYYLSGLHSYGGGDTPPGLTAVFITYACAFALMIYAGYSQRKQ
;
A
#
# COMPACT_ATOMS: atom_id res chain seq x y z
N LEU A 1 27.35 15.51 13.09
CA LEU A 1 27.13 14.64 14.26
C LEU A 1 26.00 13.69 13.92
N TYR A 2 26.25 12.39 14.07
CA TYR A 2 25.28 11.32 13.77
C TYR A 2 25.16 10.40 14.97
N GLN A 3 23.96 9.93 15.26
CA GLN A 3 23.73 8.92 16.27
C GLN A 3 24.19 7.57 15.73
N SER A 4 25.22 6.96 16.32
CA SER A 4 25.77 5.67 15.88
C SER A 4 25.23 4.49 16.69
N SER A 5 24.98 4.70 17.99
CA SER A 5 24.41 3.68 18.88
C SER A 5 23.92 4.33 20.17
N TYR A 6 23.29 3.53 21.03
CA TYR A 6 23.02 3.88 22.42
C TYR A 6 24.12 3.32 23.33
N ASP A 7 24.28 3.89 24.51
CA ASP A 7 25.12 3.32 25.57
C ASP A 7 24.53 1.98 26.03
N ALA A 8 25.35 1.19 26.72
CA ALA A 8 24.96 -0.15 27.18
C ALA A 8 23.76 -0.16 28.16
N ASP A 9 23.50 0.96 28.83
CA ASP A 9 22.37 1.19 29.73
C ASP A 9 21.18 1.92 29.06
N GLU A 10 21.26 2.19 27.75
CA GLU A 10 20.28 2.89 26.91
C GLU A 10 19.93 4.32 27.39
N GLN A 11 20.68 4.89 28.35
CA GLN A 11 20.44 6.24 28.89
C GLN A 11 21.20 7.33 28.15
N GLY A 12 22.19 6.97 27.37
CA GLY A 12 23.01 7.87 26.57
C GLY A 12 23.03 7.50 25.08
N THR A 13 23.51 8.44 24.27
CA THR A 13 23.63 8.29 22.83
C THR A 13 25.08 8.49 22.40
N ILE A 14 25.63 7.52 21.67
CA ILE A 14 26.94 7.65 21.07
C ILE A 14 26.81 8.40 19.74
N LEU A 15 27.47 9.56 19.65
CA LEU A 15 27.49 10.38 18.44
C LEU A 15 28.81 10.18 17.70
N THR A 16 28.70 9.99 16.39
CA THR A 16 29.86 9.95 15.48
C THR A 16 29.99 11.26 14.71
N VAL A 17 31.20 11.70 14.48
CA VAL A 17 31.49 12.87 13.64
C VAL A 17 32.12 12.39 12.34
N ASN A 18 31.52 12.69 11.21
CA ASN A 18 32.15 12.55 9.91
C ASN A 18 32.73 13.91 9.49
N ASN A 19 34.03 13.97 9.26
CA ASN A 19 34.73 15.19 8.82
C ASN A 19 35.64 14.89 7.62
N ASP A 20 35.16 14.08 6.68
CA ASP A 20 35.86 13.80 5.43
C ASP A 20 35.35 14.70 4.30
N THR A 21 35.82 15.94 4.27
CA THR A 21 35.43 16.93 3.25
C THR A 21 35.98 16.56 1.87
N ALA A 22 37.19 15.96 1.80
CA ALA A 22 37.80 15.57 0.53
C ALA A 22 37.06 14.36 -0.08
N GLY A 23 36.80 13.31 0.68
CA GLY A 23 36.04 12.14 0.23
C GLY A 23 34.61 12.50 -0.16
N THR A 24 33.97 13.39 0.61
CA THR A 24 32.64 13.92 0.28
C THR A 24 32.62 14.61 -1.09
N SER A 25 33.58 15.51 -1.33
CA SER A 25 33.64 16.26 -2.59
C SER A 25 33.91 15.36 -3.80
N ILE A 26 34.82 14.38 -3.66
CA ILE A 26 35.13 13.41 -4.71
C ILE A 26 33.94 12.52 -5.02
N THR A 27 33.22 12.04 -3.99
CA THR A 27 32.03 11.19 -4.13
C THR A 27 30.92 11.92 -4.86
N TYR A 28 30.62 13.17 -4.49
CA TYR A 28 29.58 13.96 -5.18
C TYR A 28 29.99 14.32 -6.60
N ALA A 29 31.26 14.64 -6.85
CA ALA A 29 31.74 14.84 -8.20
C ALA A 29 31.57 13.57 -9.07
N GLY A 30 31.85 12.39 -8.51
CA GLY A 30 31.62 11.10 -9.16
C GLY A 30 30.14 10.86 -9.49
N TYR A 31 29.22 11.15 -8.57
CA TYR A 31 27.78 11.04 -8.80
C TYR A 31 27.29 12.00 -9.89
N LEU A 32 27.77 13.24 -9.90
CA LEU A 32 27.44 14.24 -10.94
C LEU A 32 27.96 13.79 -12.30
N LEU A 33 29.17 13.26 -12.40
CA LEU A 33 29.73 12.75 -13.66
C LEU A 33 28.94 11.56 -14.19
N LEU A 34 28.52 10.61 -13.33
CA LEU A 34 27.69 9.48 -13.72
C LEU A 34 26.32 9.92 -14.21
N LEU A 35 25.68 10.84 -13.48
CA LEU A 35 24.38 11.41 -13.88
C LEU A 35 24.49 12.13 -15.21
N ALA A 36 25.51 12.98 -15.39
CA ALA A 36 25.78 13.68 -16.63
C ALA A 36 26.01 12.68 -17.80
N GLY A 37 26.79 11.62 -17.57
CA GLY A 37 27.02 10.54 -18.54
C GLY A 37 25.70 9.86 -18.96
N MET A 38 24.81 9.55 -18.02
CA MET A 38 23.49 8.98 -18.30
C MET A 38 22.62 9.95 -19.11
N LEU A 39 22.58 11.24 -18.73
CA LEU A 39 21.83 12.27 -19.48
C LEU A 39 22.38 12.47 -20.90
N LEU A 40 23.69 12.46 -21.07
CA LEU A 40 24.32 12.54 -22.38
C LEU A 40 23.95 11.34 -23.26
N THR A 41 23.89 10.11 -22.72
CA THR A 41 23.45 8.94 -23.51
C THR A 41 21.97 9.02 -23.91
N LEU A 42 21.11 9.68 -23.14
CA LEU A 42 19.73 9.98 -23.53
C LEU A 42 19.64 11.09 -24.59
N ALA A 43 20.53 12.06 -24.54
CA ALA A 43 20.55 13.23 -25.44
C ALA A 43 21.26 12.95 -26.78
N ASP A 44 22.33 12.17 -26.80
CA ASP A 44 23.15 11.94 -27.99
C ASP A 44 22.35 11.24 -29.09
N LYS A 45 22.34 11.84 -30.28
CA LYS A 45 21.63 11.34 -31.47
C LYS A 45 22.18 9.98 -31.96
N LYS A 46 23.42 9.65 -31.65
CA LYS A 46 24.09 8.38 -32.00
C LYS A 46 23.89 7.30 -30.95
N SER A 47 23.37 7.65 -29.78
CA SER A 47 23.14 6.68 -28.71
C SER A 47 22.16 5.58 -29.10
N ARG A 48 22.32 4.42 -28.51
CA ARG A 48 21.41 3.28 -28.75
C ARG A 48 19.98 3.61 -28.37
N PHE A 49 19.76 4.33 -27.26
CA PHE A 49 18.43 4.77 -26.83
C PHE A 49 17.74 5.59 -27.91
N ARG A 50 18.41 6.60 -28.50
CA ARG A 50 17.86 7.44 -29.57
C ARG A 50 17.64 6.67 -30.88
N GLN A 51 18.50 5.71 -31.21
CA GLN A 51 18.31 4.81 -32.36
C GLN A 51 17.05 3.96 -32.19
N LEU A 52 16.82 3.37 -31.02
CA LEU A 52 15.61 2.59 -30.71
C LEU A 52 14.35 3.48 -30.77
N ALA A 53 14.40 4.66 -30.17
CA ALA A 53 13.28 5.62 -30.18
C ALA A 53 12.89 6.05 -31.62
N LYS A 54 13.83 6.12 -32.56
CA LYS A 54 13.57 6.41 -33.97
C LYS A 54 12.95 5.23 -34.73
N GLN A 55 13.24 3.98 -34.34
CA GLN A 55 12.73 2.78 -35.03
C GLN A 55 11.24 2.53 -34.73
N LEU A 56 10.68 3.08 -33.65
CA LEU A 56 9.27 2.96 -33.32
C LEU A 56 8.41 3.82 -34.26
N LYS A 57 7.50 3.21 -35.03
CA LYS A 57 6.53 3.92 -35.88
C LYS A 57 5.46 4.60 -35.01
N ARG A 58 5.03 5.82 -35.39
CA ARG A 58 3.96 6.55 -34.70
C ARG A 58 2.60 5.96 -35.04
N VAL A 59 1.80 5.64 -34.03
CA VAL A 59 0.37 5.34 -34.13
C VAL A 59 -0.38 6.58 -33.63
N THR A 60 -1.33 7.10 -34.39
CA THR A 60 -2.09 8.29 -34.02
C THR A 60 -3.33 7.88 -33.23
N PRO A 61 -3.50 8.25 -31.96
CA PRO A 61 -4.75 8.03 -31.23
C PRO A 61 -5.73 9.20 -31.43
N LEU A 62 -6.99 8.87 -31.71
CA LEU A 62 -8.11 9.82 -31.63
C LEU A 62 -8.74 9.70 -30.24
N LEU A 63 -8.86 10.81 -29.53
CA LEU A 63 -9.54 10.89 -28.24
C LEU A 63 -11.05 11.07 -28.44
N LEU A 64 -11.84 10.15 -27.94
CA LEU A 64 -13.29 10.27 -27.80
C LEU A 64 -13.69 9.94 -26.35
N LEU A 65 -14.37 10.90 -25.71
CA LEU A 65 -14.93 10.76 -24.36
C LEU A 65 -16.15 9.83 -24.38
N ALA A 66 -16.20 8.86 -23.48
CA ALA A 66 -17.37 8.01 -23.25
C ALA A 66 -17.78 8.02 -21.77
N PHE A 67 -19.08 8.11 -21.56
CA PHE A 67 -19.79 8.16 -20.28
C PHE A 67 -19.71 6.84 -19.51
N LEU A 68 -19.60 6.92 -18.18
CA LEU A 68 -19.70 5.79 -17.26
C LEU A 68 -21.15 5.67 -16.74
N PRO A 69 -21.73 4.46 -16.69
CA PRO A 69 -22.98 4.22 -15.97
C PRO A 69 -22.72 4.01 -14.48
N THR A 70 -23.54 4.63 -13.65
CA THR A 70 -23.60 4.41 -12.21
C THR A 70 -24.35 3.11 -11.91
N LEU A 71 -23.70 2.18 -11.22
CA LEU A 71 -24.32 0.97 -10.70
C LEU A 71 -24.69 1.19 -9.23
N SER A 72 -26.00 1.23 -8.96
CA SER A 72 -26.55 1.19 -7.60
C SER A 72 -26.87 -0.26 -7.24
N PHE A 73 -26.39 -0.72 -6.10
CA PHE A 73 -26.77 -2.00 -5.52
C PHE A 73 -27.77 -1.79 -4.37
N ALA A 74 -28.86 -2.51 -4.41
CA ALA A 74 -29.86 -2.53 -3.36
C ALA A 74 -29.46 -3.50 -2.25
N GLN A 75 -29.60 -3.08 -0.99
CA GLN A 75 -29.23 -3.83 0.21
C GLN A 75 -30.46 -4.24 1.03
N LYS A 76 -30.39 -5.39 1.69
CA LYS A 76 -31.54 -6.12 2.26
C LYS A 76 -31.65 -6.04 3.79
N THR A 77 -32.77 -6.09 4.23
CA THR A 77 -33.70 -6.27 5.38
C THR A 77 -33.18 -6.82 6.75
N GLU A 78 -31.94 -7.27 6.92
CA GLU A 78 -31.43 -7.75 8.24
C GLU A 78 -30.92 -6.61 9.15
N THR A 79 -30.69 -5.45 8.59
CA THR A 79 -30.08 -4.28 9.25
C THR A 79 -30.99 -3.60 10.28
N GLU A 80 -32.31 -3.77 10.20
CA GLU A 80 -33.28 -3.03 11.03
C GLU A 80 -33.15 -3.32 12.55
N HIS A 81 -32.81 -4.55 12.90
CA HIS A 81 -32.63 -4.95 14.30
C HIS A 81 -31.33 -4.34 14.90
N LEU A 82 -30.29 -4.24 14.10
CA LEU A 82 -29.02 -3.63 14.50
C LEU A 82 -29.16 -2.11 14.68
N LEU A 83 -29.91 -1.45 13.77
CA LEU A 83 -30.15 0.00 13.82
C LEU A 83 -30.89 0.47 15.08
N LYS A 84 -31.66 -0.41 15.73
CA LYS A 84 -32.32 -0.09 17.03
C LYS A 84 -31.33 -0.04 18.20
N ASN A 85 -30.10 -0.51 18.02
CA ASN A 85 -29.08 -0.58 19.06
C ASN A 85 -27.82 0.21 18.71
N THR A 86 -27.92 1.18 17.79
CA THR A 86 -26.84 2.09 17.43
C THR A 86 -27.38 3.43 16.90
N ILE A 87 -26.50 4.40 16.75
CA ILE A 87 -26.84 5.73 16.23
C ILE A 87 -27.18 5.67 14.72
N PRO A 88 -28.09 6.53 14.21
CA PRO A 88 -28.36 6.64 12.79
C PRO A 88 -27.15 7.16 12.00
N ALA A 89 -27.14 6.92 10.69
CA ALA A 89 -26.01 7.26 9.82
C ALA A 89 -25.61 8.74 9.86
N GLU A 90 -26.60 9.65 10.00
CA GLU A 90 -26.35 11.09 10.11
C GLU A 90 -25.57 11.46 11.39
N GLN A 91 -25.96 10.88 12.52
CA GLN A 91 -25.25 11.07 13.79
C GLN A 91 -23.87 10.39 13.78
N ALA A 92 -23.76 9.22 13.14
CA ALA A 92 -22.48 8.54 12.92
C ALA A 92 -21.51 9.42 12.12
N GLU A 93 -22.00 10.11 11.09
CA GLU A 93 -21.17 11.04 10.31
C GLU A 93 -20.71 12.25 11.15
N GLN A 94 -21.58 12.80 11.98
CA GLN A 94 -21.21 13.92 12.88
C GLN A 94 -20.16 13.46 13.89
N TRP A 95 -20.31 12.28 14.48
CA TRP A 95 -19.34 11.68 15.41
C TRP A 95 -18.02 11.37 14.69
N GLY A 96 -18.08 10.80 13.49
CA GLY A 96 -16.93 10.49 12.64
C GLY A 96 -16.08 11.69 12.26
N ARG A 97 -16.67 12.90 12.24
CA ARG A 97 -15.95 14.15 11.96
C ARG A 97 -15.15 14.69 13.14
N MET A 98 -15.43 14.22 14.37
CA MET A 98 -14.60 14.58 15.52
C MET A 98 -13.16 14.14 15.33
N GLN A 99 -12.24 14.81 16.00
CA GLN A 99 -10.82 14.50 15.90
C GLN A 99 -10.35 13.70 17.11
N ILE A 100 -9.43 12.78 16.86
CA ILE A 100 -8.85 11.90 17.85
C ILE A 100 -7.34 11.82 17.65
N GLN A 101 -6.59 11.68 18.73
CA GLN A 101 -5.18 11.32 18.64
C GLN A 101 -5.04 9.80 18.66
N CYS A 102 -4.57 9.22 17.54
CA CYS A 102 -4.29 7.78 17.48
C CYS A 102 -3.00 7.42 18.25
N PRO A 103 -2.76 6.13 18.56
CA PRO A 103 -1.59 5.70 19.33
C PRO A 103 -0.24 6.10 18.71
N THR A 104 -0.20 6.36 17.39
CA THR A 104 1.00 6.87 16.72
C THR A 104 1.23 8.37 16.90
N GLY A 105 0.34 9.07 17.62
CA GLY A 105 0.39 10.51 17.85
C GLY A 105 -0.21 11.37 16.73
N ARG A 106 -0.75 10.78 15.65
CA ARG A 106 -1.44 11.53 14.60
C ARG A 106 -2.82 11.97 15.07
N ILE A 107 -3.19 13.21 14.76
CA ILE A 107 -4.58 13.67 14.85
C ILE A 107 -5.30 13.26 13.57
N GLU A 108 -6.41 12.56 13.69
CA GLU A 108 -7.21 12.07 12.57
C GLU A 108 -8.71 12.11 12.90
N PRO A 109 -9.61 12.03 11.89
CA PRO A 109 -11.04 11.88 12.14
C PRO A 109 -11.36 10.57 12.85
N VAL A 110 -12.39 10.57 13.70
CA VAL A 110 -12.89 9.36 14.35
C VAL A 110 -13.34 8.31 13.34
N ASP A 111 -13.93 8.70 12.19
CA ASP A 111 -14.24 7.83 11.03
C ASP A 111 -13.02 6.99 10.63
N THR A 112 -11.87 7.63 10.40
CA THR A 112 -10.63 6.92 10.05
C THR A 112 -10.21 5.94 11.13
N TYR A 113 -10.34 6.31 12.41
CA TYR A 113 -9.95 5.48 13.54
C TYR A 113 -10.88 4.27 13.72
N THR A 114 -12.19 4.48 13.67
CA THR A 114 -13.18 3.39 13.79
C THR A 114 -13.09 2.41 12.63
N ASP A 115 -12.80 2.88 11.41
CA ASP A 115 -12.52 2.03 10.25
C ASP A 115 -11.33 1.09 10.51
N LYS A 116 -10.26 1.58 11.13
CA LYS A 116 -9.10 0.76 11.52
C LYS A 116 -9.49 -0.31 12.54
N LEU A 117 -10.24 0.07 13.57
CA LEU A 117 -10.70 -0.86 14.61
C LEU A 117 -11.57 -1.96 14.02
N LEU A 118 -12.58 -1.60 13.23
CA LEU A 118 -13.48 -2.59 12.62
C LEU A 118 -12.74 -3.50 11.63
N ARG A 119 -11.82 -2.98 10.83
CA ARG A 119 -10.98 -3.82 9.96
C ARG A 119 -10.11 -4.81 10.74
N LYS A 120 -9.57 -4.43 11.89
CA LYS A 120 -8.83 -5.35 12.76
C LYS A 120 -9.73 -6.46 13.30
N ILE A 121 -10.94 -6.13 13.77
CA ILE A 121 -11.87 -7.06 14.40
C ILE A 121 -12.56 -7.95 13.36
N TYR A 122 -13.19 -7.33 12.34
CA TYR A 122 -14.09 -7.99 11.39
C TYR A 122 -13.49 -8.24 10.01
N ARG A 123 -12.46 -7.49 9.61
CA ARG A 123 -11.82 -7.47 8.28
C ARG A 123 -12.63 -6.75 7.18
N SER A 124 -13.52 -5.86 7.57
CA SER A 124 -14.23 -4.92 6.70
C SER A 124 -14.35 -3.58 7.43
N ASP A 125 -14.61 -2.52 6.70
CA ASP A 125 -14.95 -1.19 7.22
C ASP A 125 -16.46 -1.00 7.41
N THR A 126 -17.26 -2.02 7.07
CA THR A 126 -18.70 -2.07 7.28
C THR A 126 -19.10 -3.43 7.82
N PHE A 127 -20.16 -3.48 8.64
CA PHE A 127 -20.75 -4.70 9.18
C PHE A 127 -22.25 -4.68 8.94
N GLU A 128 -22.78 -5.65 8.19
CA GLU A 128 -24.22 -5.80 7.87
C GLU A 128 -24.87 -4.48 7.40
N GLY A 129 -24.11 -3.68 6.62
CA GLY A 129 -24.58 -2.39 6.10
C GLY A 129 -24.41 -1.19 7.03
N LEU A 130 -23.96 -1.40 8.26
CA LEU A 130 -23.60 -0.35 9.20
C LEU A 130 -22.17 0.16 8.95
N SER A 131 -21.94 1.45 9.19
CA SER A 131 -20.61 2.03 9.17
C SER A 131 -19.81 1.61 10.41
N SER A 132 -18.50 1.78 10.35
CA SER A 132 -17.61 1.47 11.48
C SER A 132 -17.96 2.26 12.73
N GLU A 133 -18.34 3.54 12.59
CA GLU A 133 -18.78 4.39 13.69
C GLU A 133 -20.04 3.84 14.34
N GLN A 134 -21.01 3.40 13.54
CA GLN A 134 -22.24 2.81 14.05
C GLN A 134 -21.98 1.55 14.88
N VAL A 135 -21.09 0.68 14.40
CA VAL A 135 -20.72 -0.56 15.10
C VAL A 135 -20.01 -0.25 16.42
N ILE A 136 -19.01 0.62 16.40
CA ILE A 136 -18.18 0.93 17.56
C ILE A 136 -18.97 1.71 18.61
N ILE A 137 -19.75 2.73 18.21
CA ILE A 137 -20.63 3.45 19.15
C ILE A 137 -21.73 2.54 19.68
N GLY A 138 -22.31 1.70 18.84
CA GLY A 138 -23.29 0.71 19.27
C GLY A 138 -22.73 -0.19 20.37
N PHE A 139 -21.50 -0.68 20.22
CA PHE A 139 -20.80 -1.47 21.24
C PHE A 139 -20.55 -0.68 22.53
N LEU A 140 -20.21 0.60 22.44
CA LEU A 140 -20.05 1.47 23.62
C LEU A 140 -21.36 1.76 24.33
N MET A 141 -22.45 1.98 23.58
CA MET A 141 -23.78 2.28 24.13
C MET A 141 -24.44 1.06 24.76
N ASN A 142 -24.33 -0.10 24.13
CA ASN A 142 -24.97 -1.33 24.58
C ASN A 142 -24.02 -2.54 24.46
N PRO A 143 -23.00 -2.64 25.34
CA PRO A 143 -22.03 -3.74 25.31
C PRO A 143 -22.66 -5.12 25.47
N SER A 144 -23.74 -5.22 26.25
CA SER A 144 -24.45 -6.49 26.47
C SER A 144 -25.12 -7.01 25.22
N TYR A 145 -25.66 -6.13 24.38
CA TYR A 145 -26.26 -6.51 23.10
C TYR A 145 -25.18 -6.83 22.07
N TRP A 146 -24.27 -5.89 21.82
CA TRP A 146 -23.23 -6.02 20.80
C TRP A 146 -22.20 -7.11 21.11
N GLY A 147 -21.93 -7.36 22.40
CA GLY A 147 -21.06 -8.46 22.83
C GLY A 147 -21.62 -9.86 22.49
N ASN A 148 -22.93 -9.96 22.23
CA ASN A 148 -23.60 -11.18 21.76
C ASN A 148 -23.70 -11.27 20.24
N ILE A 149 -23.27 -10.27 19.48
CA ILE A 149 -23.22 -10.31 18.01
C ILE A 149 -21.92 -10.97 17.55
N PRO A 150 -21.96 -11.97 16.65
CA PRO A 150 -20.75 -12.66 16.17
C PRO A 150 -20.05 -11.83 15.08
N PHE A 151 -19.20 -10.88 15.45
CA PHE A 151 -18.44 -10.05 14.49
C PHE A 151 -16.93 -10.12 14.67
N ILE A 152 -16.42 -10.88 15.65
CA ILE A 152 -14.98 -11.07 15.86
C ILE A 152 -14.49 -12.21 14.99
N ARG A 153 -13.67 -11.89 14.00
CA ARG A 153 -13.20 -12.89 13.03
C ARG A 153 -12.12 -13.80 13.62
N GLN A 154 -12.36 -15.11 13.57
CA GLN A 154 -11.33 -16.14 13.76
C GLN A 154 -10.56 -16.38 12.46
N THR A 155 -9.23 -16.47 12.54
CA THR A 155 -8.36 -16.65 11.37
C THR A 155 -7.92 -18.09 11.17
N ASN A 156 -7.91 -18.90 12.24
CA ASN A 156 -7.44 -20.28 12.22
C ASN A 156 -8.56 -21.24 12.65
N LYS A 157 -8.78 -22.28 11.86
CA LYS A 157 -9.82 -23.31 12.11
C LYS A 157 -9.47 -24.25 13.27
N GLU A 158 -8.23 -24.23 13.75
CA GLU A 158 -7.78 -25.07 14.87
C GLU A 158 -8.04 -24.39 16.23
N LEU A 159 -8.24 -23.05 16.26
CA LEU A 159 -8.51 -22.32 17.51
C LEU A 159 -9.73 -22.82 18.27
N PRO A 160 -10.90 -23.10 17.65
CA PRO A 160 -12.05 -23.63 18.34
C PRO A 160 -11.77 -24.92 19.10
N GLN A 161 -11.10 -25.86 18.46
CA GLN A 161 -10.80 -27.17 19.08
C GLN A 161 -9.70 -27.08 20.14
N ALA A 162 -8.68 -26.22 19.92
CA ALA A 162 -7.56 -26.08 20.85
C ALA A 162 -7.94 -25.34 22.15
N TYR A 163 -8.92 -24.43 22.10
CA TYR A 163 -9.25 -23.52 23.21
C TYR A 163 -10.73 -23.52 23.58
N SER A 164 -11.49 -24.53 23.17
CA SER A 164 -12.93 -24.70 23.47
C SER A 164 -13.78 -23.47 23.06
N LEU A 165 -13.42 -22.84 21.95
CA LEU A 165 -14.17 -21.72 21.40
C LEU A 165 -15.26 -22.22 20.43
N PRO A 166 -16.31 -21.41 20.14
CA PRO A 166 -17.33 -21.78 19.17
C PRO A 166 -16.75 -22.02 17.76
N GLU A 167 -17.28 -23.01 17.07
CA GLU A 167 -16.95 -23.26 15.67
C GLU A 167 -17.55 -22.16 14.79
N GLY A 168 -16.78 -21.72 13.79
CA GLY A 168 -17.26 -20.74 12.83
C GLY A 168 -16.19 -19.72 12.43
N LYS A 169 -16.55 -18.85 11.49
CA LYS A 169 -15.66 -17.78 11.01
C LYS A 169 -15.66 -16.59 11.96
N TYR A 170 -16.74 -16.37 12.67
CA TYR A 170 -16.95 -15.25 13.59
C TYR A 170 -17.43 -15.77 14.93
N ILE A 171 -16.96 -15.15 16.02
CA ILE A 171 -17.36 -15.42 17.40
C ILE A 171 -17.89 -14.12 18.04
N ARG A 172 -18.54 -14.30 19.18
CA ARG A 172 -19.03 -13.20 20.03
C ARG A 172 -17.93 -12.79 21.00
N PHE A 173 -18.05 -11.57 21.52
CA PHE A 173 -17.13 -11.10 22.55
C PHE A 173 -17.20 -11.95 23.81
N PHE A 174 -18.41 -12.34 24.23
CA PHE A 174 -18.59 -13.15 25.44
C PHE A 174 -18.19 -14.62 25.29
N ASP A 175 -18.01 -15.15 24.09
CA ASP A 175 -17.60 -16.54 23.85
C ASP A 175 -16.19 -16.88 24.38
N VAL A 176 -15.37 -15.87 24.68
CA VAL A 176 -14.02 -16.06 25.24
C VAL A 176 -13.95 -15.91 26.76
N PHE A 177 -15.09 -15.74 27.40
CA PHE A 177 -15.21 -15.68 28.86
C PHE A 177 -16.08 -16.83 29.35
N SER A 178 -15.73 -17.38 30.51
CA SER A 178 -16.55 -18.37 31.20
C SER A 178 -17.71 -17.71 31.97
N GLU A 179 -18.63 -18.49 32.50
CA GLU A 179 -19.79 -17.98 33.25
C GLU A 179 -19.40 -17.18 34.51
N ASP A 180 -18.24 -17.47 35.09
CA ASP A 180 -17.66 -16.73 36.23
C ASP A 180 -16.87 -15.48 35.80
N GLY A 181 -16.81 -15.18 34.48
CA GLY A 181 -16.12 -14.03 33.92
C GLY A 181 -14.61 -14.21 33.72
N SER A 182 -14.06 -15.41 33.95
CA SER A 182 -12.63 -15.68 33.70
C SER A 182 -12.33 -15.77 32.19
N TYR A 183 -11.15 -15.26 31.79
CA TYR A 183 -10.72 -15.23 30.39
C TYR A 183 -10.17 -16.60 29.98
N LEU A 184 -10.90 -17.33 29.15
CA LEU A 184 -10.65 -18.75 28.81
C LEU A 184 -9.29 -19.02 28.17
N ILE A 185 -8.74 -18.04 27.42
CA ILE A 185 -7.49 -18.22 26.70
C ILE A 185 -6.28 -17.55 27.38
N SER A 186 -6.43 -17.04 28.61
CA SER A 186 -5.38 -16.29 29.33
C SER A 186 -4.07 -17.06 29.42
N ASP A 187 -4.08 -18.27 29.96
CA ASP A 187 -2.87 -19.07 30.16
C ASP A 187 -2.14 -19.41 28.86
N ALA A 188 -2.92 -19.59 27.77
CA ALA A 188 -2.37 -19.90 26.46
C ALA A 188 -1.74 -18.65 25.82
N VAL A 189 -2.34 -17.49 26.02
CA VAL A 189 -1.84 -16.18 25.58
C VAL A 189 -0.53 -15.86 26.30
N ASP A 190 -0.48 -16.01 27.62
CA ASP A 190 0.73 -15.77 28.42
C ASP A 190 1.89 -16.68 28.02
N LYS A 191 1.61 -17.96 27.77
CA LYS A 191 2.60 -18.91 27.22
C LYS A 191 3.10 -18.51 25.84
N ALA A 192 2.20 -18.00 24.98
CA ALA A 192 2.59 -17.55 23.65
C ALA A 192 3.43 -16.26 23.71
N TYR A 193 3.12 -15.32 24.62
CA TYR A 193 3.92 -14.11 24.82
C TYR A 193 5.30 -14.41 25.40
N SER A 194 5.43 -15.39 26.30
CA SER A 194 6.72 -15.77 26.89
C SER A 194 7.72 -16.37 25.87
N ARG A 195 7.25 -16.81 24.70
CA ARG A 195 8.11 -17.33 23.63
C ARG A 195 8.61 -16.24 22.70
N PRO A 196 9.88 -16.29 22.25
CA PRO A 196 10.36 -15.41 21.19
C PRO A 196 9.47 -15.46 19.95
N ALA A 197 9.22 -14.33 19.31
CA ALA A 197 8.31 -14.22 18.17
C ALA A 197 8.64 -15.18 17.01
N ALA A 198 9.94 -15.44 16.78
CA ALA A 198 10.42 -16.37 15.75
C ALA A 198 10.10 -17.86 16.05
N GLU A 199 9.95 -18.22 17.31
CA GLU A 199 9.70 -19.61 17.76
C GLU A 199 8.22 -19.93 17.92
N ARG A 200 7.34 -18.90 17.83
CA ARG A 200 5.90 -19.06 17.95
C ARG A 200 5.34 -19.89 16.80
N SER A 201 4.57 -20.91 17.12
CA SER A 201 3.81 -21.68 16.13
C SER A 201 2.77 -20.81 15.43
N ARG A 202 2.25 -21.29 14.29
CA ARG A 202 1.16 -20.62 13.59
C ARG A 202 -0.10 -20.47 14.45
N LEU A 203 -0.42 -21.49 15.23
CA LEU A 203 -1.56 -21.48 16.14
C LEU A 203 -1.40 -20.40 17.22
N GLU A 204 -0.22 -20.29 17.84
CA GLU A 204 0.07 -19.26 18.84
C GLU A 204 0.02 -17.85 18.25
N LYS A 205 0.57 -17.64 17.05
CA LYS A 205 0.46 -16.34 16.35
C LYS A 205 -0.99 -15.96 16.05
N ASP A 206 -1.82 -16.91 15.67
CA ASP A 206 -3.23 -16.67 15.39
C ASP A 206 -4.06 -16.49 16.66
N LEU A 207 -3.66 -17.16 17.78
CA LEU A 207 -4.22 -16.93 19.12
C LEU A 207 -3.94 -15.48 19.58
N LEU A 208 -2.70 -14.99 19.47
CA LEU A 208 -2.35 -13.62 19.84
C LEU A 208 -3.10 -12.57 18.99
N LYS A 209 -3.39 -12.87 17.72
CA LYS A 209 -4.25 -12.00 16.89
C LYS A 209 -5.70 -12.00 17.34
N LEU A 210 -6.19 -13.10 17.89
CA LEU A 210 -7.52 -13.17 18.49
C LEU A 210 -7.55 -12.38 19.79
N ASP A 211 -6.57 -12.58 20.65
CA ASP A 211 -6.39 -11.84 21.91
C ASP A 211 -6.33 -10.33 21.67
N GLU A 212 -5.57 -9.86 20.67
CA GLU A 212 -5.53 -8.44 20.28
C GLU A 212 -6.94 -7.88 19.98
N LYS A 213 -7.79 -8.62 19.29
CA LYS A 213 -9.17 -8.18 18.96
C LYS A 213 -10.06 -8.10 20.20
N ILE A 214 -9.93 -9.06 21.10
CA ILE A 214 -10.66 -9.06 22.37
C ILE A 214 -10.20 -7.88 23.24
N ASN A 215 -8.88 -7.66 23.31
CA ASN A 215 -8.30 -6.54 24.06
C ASN A 215 -8.72 -5.16 23.50
N ILE A 216 -8.90 -5.03 22.18
CA ILE A 216 -9.45 -3.81 21.58
C ILE A 216 -10.88 -3.56 22.12
N LEU A 217 -11.76 -4.56 22.08
CA LEU A 217 -13.13 -4.42 22.55
C LEU A 217 -13.20 -4.20 24.08
N TYR A 218 -12.36 -4.90 24.82
CA TYR A 218 -12.25 -4.69 26.27
C TYR A 218 -11.77 -3.28 26.61
N SER A 219 -10.75 -2.78 25.90
CA SER A 219 -10.22 -1.43 26.08
C SER A 219 -11.25 -0.36 25.67
N LEU A 220 -12.08 -0.64 24.66
CA LEU A 220 -13.23 0.21 24.30
C LEU A 220 -14.22 0.33 25.47
N GLN A 221 -14.60 -0.80 26.10
CA GLN A 221 -15.48 -0.78 27.27
C GLN A 221 -14.88 0.00 28.45
N GLN A 222 -13.55 -0.06 28.60
CA GLN A 222 -12.83 0.71 29.63
C GLN A 222 -12.68 2.20 29.28
N GLY A 223 -13.14 2.63 28.10
CA GLY A 223 -13.00 4.01 27.63
C GLY A 223 -11.57 4.41 27.24
N LYS A 224 -10.65 3.46 27.07
CA LYS A 224 -9.20 3.71 26.84
C LYS A 224 -8.78 3.83 25.38
N MET A 225 -9.70 3.69 24.44
CA MET A 225 -9.35 3.68 23.02
C MET A 225 -9.54 5.03 22.33
N PHE A 226 -10.30 5.96 22.91
CA PHE A 226 -10.62 7.24 22.29
C PHE A 226 -9.91 8.40 22.99
N ALA A 227 -8.68 8.71 22.60
CA ALA A 227 -7.96 9.89 23.09
C ALA A 227 -8.55 11.17 22.46
N LEU A 228 -9.67 11.63 23.02
CA LEU A 228 -10.47 12.76 22.53
C LEU A 228 -10.09 14.09 23.22
N PHE A 229 -9.40 14.06 24.35
CA PHE A 229 -9.22 15.22 25.20
C PHE A 229 -7.77 15.67 25.25
N PRO A 230 -7.43 16.83 24.62
CA PRO A 230 -6.12 17.45 24.79
C PRO A 230 -5.96 17.99 26.22
N LEU A 231 -4.75 17.86 26.80
CA LEU A 231 -4.43 18.43 28.09
C LEU A 231 -4.12 19.93 27.94
N PRO A 232 -4.83 20.83 28.64
CA PRO A 232 -4.59 22.26 28.57
C PRO A 232 -3.17 22.64 28.99
N GLY A 233 -2.48 23.42 28.13
CA GLY A 233 -1.12 23.89 28.37
C GLY A 233 -0.01 22.84 28.25
N ASP A 234 -0.32 21.61 27.86
CA ASP A 234 0.68 20.57 27.62
C ASP A 234 1.44 20.78 26.31
N THR A 235 2.75 21.02 26.42
CA THR A 235 3.63 21.20 25.26
C THR A 235 3.98 19.88 24.54
N SER A 236 3.76 18.74 25.18
CA SER A 236 3.97 17.42 24.56
C SER A 236 2.88 17.08 23.52
N GLY A 237 1.73 17.77 23.60
CA GLY A 237 0.59 17.58 22.72
C GLY A 237 -0.10 16.22 22.89
N LYS A 238 0.01 15.60 24.06
CA LYS A 238 -0.66 14.33 24.37
C LYS A 238 -2.15 14.54 24.64
N TRP A 239 -2.97 13.66 24.08
CA TRP A 239 -4.39 13.59 24.35
C TRP A 239 -4.71 12.37 25.20
N TYR A 240 -5.81 12.45 25.94
CA TYR A 240 -6.25 11.43 26.87
C TYR A 240 -7.63 10.87 26.50
N SER A 241 -7.81 9.61 26.81
CA SER A 241 -9.08 8.90 26.66
C SER A 241 -9.92 9.06 27.96
N PRO A 242 -11.26 8.91 27.87
CA PRO A 242 -12.12 8.97 29.07
C PRO A 242 -11.74 7.97 30.17
N GLY A 243 -11.17 6.83 29.82
CA GLY A 243 -10.76 5.75 30.74
C GLY A 243 -9.31 5.83 31.22
N ASP A 244 -8.57 6.87 30.83
CA ASP A 244 -7.21 7.10 31.32
C ASP A 244 -7.22 7.72 32.74
N ASP A 245 -6.04 7.85 33.34
CA ASP A 245 -5.89 8.62 34.55
C ASP A 245 -6.09 10.11 34.27
N LEU A 246 -7.24 10.62 34.68
CA LEU A 246 -7.64 12.01 34.47
C LEU A 246 -7.21 12.94 35.63
N SER A 247 -6.40 12.47 36.57
CA SER A 247 -5.85 13.29 37.69
C SER A 247 -4.95 14.42 37.19
N VAL A 248 -4.44 14.31 35.97
CA VAL A 248 -3.66 15.36 35.28
C VAL A 248 -4.48 16.62 34.97
N TYR A 249 -5.80 16.49 34.89
CA TYR A 249 -6.71 17.64 34.71
C TYR A 249 -7.10 18.26 36.03
N SER A 250 -7.31 19.56 36.04
CA SER A 250 -7.69 20.33 37.25
C SER A 250 -8.95 21.16 37.02
N GLY A 251 -9.64 21.47 38.12
CA GLY A 251 -10.78 22.38 38.12
C GLY A 251 -11.93 21.98 37.19
N LYS A 252 -12.35 22.91 36.33
CA LYS A 252 -13.48 22.70 35.42
C LYS A 252 -13.17 21.68 34.31
N ASP A 253 -11.92 21.60 33.88
CA ASP A 253 -11.50 20.67 32.80
C ASP A 253 -11.60 19.22 33.29
N SER A 254 -11.20 18.93 34.53
CA SER A 254 -11.34 17.60 35.12
C SER A 254 -12.81 17.14 35.16
N LEU A 255 -13.71 18.04 35.58
CA LEU A 255 -15.14 17.75 35.61
C LEU A 255 -15.71 17.53 34.21
N PHE A 256 -15.32 18.36 33.25
CA PHE A 256 -15.76 18.25 31.84
C PHE A 256 -15.32 16.92 31.22
N VAL A 257 -14.03 16.63 31.26
CA VAL A 257 -13.45 15.43 30.60
C VAL A 257 -14.02 14.15 31.21
N SER A 258 -14.23 14.10 32.54
CA SER A 258 -14.77 12.90 33.19
C SER A 258 -16.25 12.64 32.91
N LYS A 259 -17.04 13.67 32.57
CA LYS A 259 -18.51 13.55 32.44
C LYS A 259 -19.02 13.62 31.02
N ILE A 260 -18.31 14.25 30.09
CA ILE A 260 -18.85 14.59 28.76
C ILE A 260 -19.13 13.35 27.91
N MET A 261 -18.25 12.33 27.91
CA MET A 261 -18.46 11.13 27.12
C MET A 261 -19.60 10.25 27.70
N PRO A 262 -19.67 9.96 29.02
CA PRO A 262 -20.85 9.33 29.60
C PRO A 262 -22.14 10.10 29.32
N TRP A 263 -22.10 11.43 29.34
CA TRP A 263 -23.27 12.26 29.04
C TRP A 263 -23.68 12.08 27.56
N TYR A 264 -22.75 12.16 26.61
CA TYR A 264 -23.04 11.90 25.21
C TYR A 264 -23.68 10.53 24.97
N LEU A 265 -23.12 9.46 25.57
CA LEU A 265 -23.67 8.11 25.42
C LEU A 265 -25.08 7.99 26.04
N GLY A 266 -25.33 8.69 27.14
CA GLY A 266 -26.66 8.78 27.77
C GLY A 266 -27.68 9.47 26.86
N GLU A 267 -27.35 10.67 26.35
CA GLU A 267 -28.23 11.39 25.40
C GLU A 267 -28.47 10.60 24.10
N ALA A 268 -27.43 9.93 23.58
CA ALA A 268 -27.58 9.08 22.40
C ALA A 268 -28.47 7.85 22.67
N PHE A 269 -28.40 7.26 23.86
CA PHE A 269 -29.26 6.15 24.26
C PHE A 269 -30.73 6.60 24.43
N ASP A 270 -30.96 7.77 25.01
CA ASP A 270 -32.29 8.34 25.14
C ASP A 270 -32.86 8.75 23.76
N ALA A 271 -32.01 9.28 22.88
CA ALA A 271 -32.38 9.62 21.51
C ALA A 271 -32.84 8.40 20.68
N LEU A 272 -32.28 7.21 20.93
CA LEU A 272 -32.77 5.96 20.30
C LEU A 272 -34.25 5.65 20.67
N ARG A 273 -34.68 6.08 21.85
CA ARG A 273 -36.04 5.86 22.35
C ARG A 273 -37.00 6.95 21.91
N THR A 274 -36.54 8.20 21.91
CA THR A 274 -37.37 9.40 21.65
C THR A 274 -37.38 9.80 20.17
N GLY A 275 -36.35 9.43 19.42
CA GLY A 275 -36.15 9.83 18.02
C GLY A 275 -35.55 11.25 17.86
N THR A 276 -35.22 11.96 18.96
CA THR A 276 -34.69 13.33 18.96
C THR A 276 -33.20 13.33 19.25
N TRP A 277 -32.38 13.82 18.32
CA TRP A 277 -30.92 13.77 18.38
C TRP A 277 -30.27 15.12 18.69
N GLU A 278 -31.06 16.15 18.98
CA GLU A 278 -30.57 17.51 19.16
C GLU A 278 -29.64 17.62 20.38
N SER A 279 -30.02 17.08 21.52
CA SER A 279 -29.19 17.09 22.76
C SER A 279 -27.86 16.34 22.57
N ALA A 280 -27.90 15.17 21.92
CA ALA A 280 -26.66 14.43 21.62
C ALA A 280 -25.72 15.23 20.69
N GLY A 281 -26.27 15.93 19.69
CA GLY A 281 -25.53 16.82 18.80
C GLY A 281 -24.92 18.03 19.52
N GLU A 282 -25.63 18.61 20.49
CA GLU A 282 -25.08 19.69 21.32
C GLU A 282 -23.89 19.22 22.15
N VAL A 283 -23.96 18.02 22.75
CA VAL A 283 -22.84 17.46 23.52
C VAL A 283 -21.62 17.21 22.64
N LEU A 284 -21.81 16.70 21.41
CA LEU A 284 -20.71 16.58 20.43
C LEU A 284 -20.11 17.93 20.08
N SER A 285 -20.94 18.96 19.90
CA SER A 285 -20.47 20.33 19.65
C SER A 285 -19.62 20.85 20.82
N MET A 286 -20.02 20.59 22.07
CA MET A 286 -19.23 20.96 23.26
C MET A 286 -17.85 20.28 23.26
N MET A 287 -17.77 18.98 22.91
CA MET A 287 -16.50 18.27 22.80
C MET A 287 -15.60 18.89 21.72
N ASN A 288 -16.17 19.21 20.57
CA ASN A 288 -15.43 19.83 19.47
C ASN A 288 -14.87 21.22 19.84
N VAL A 289 -15.69 22.05 20.50
CA VAL A 289 -15.26 23.36 21.03
C VAL A 289 -14.13 23.19 22.06
N TYR A 290 -14.21 22.19 22.92
CA TYR A 290 -13.15 21.87 23.87
C TYR A 290 -11.84 21.54 23.19
N GLN A 291 -11.87 20.64 22.19
CA GLN A 291 -10.70 20.29 21.38
C GLN A 291 -10.06 21.52 20.74
N GLN A 292 -10.89 22.39 20.12
CA GLN A 292 -10.41 23.61 19.47
C GLN A 292 -9.74 24.60 20.42
N LYS A 293 -10.22 24.68 21.65
CA LYS A 293 -9.68 25.61 22.64
C LYS A 293 -8.43 25.11 23.36
N GLN A 294 -8.36 23.80 23.62
CA GLN A 294 -7.35 23.24 24.51
C GLN A 294 -6.21 22.54 23.79
N SER A 295 -6.34 22.25 22.49
CA SER A 295 -5.29 21.58 21.76
C SER A 295 -4.08 22.48 21.52
N ALA A 296 -2.92 22.05 22.01
CA ALA A 296 -1.62 22.66 21.69
C ALA A 296 -1.13 22.24 20.28
N THR A 297 -1.55 21.07 19.79
CA THR A 297 -1.26 20.59 18.44
C THR A 297 -2.27 21.16 17.44
N PRO A 298 -1.81 21.57 16.24
CA PRO A 298 -2.72 22.02 15.19
C PRO A 298 -3.75 20.94 14.84
N LEU A 299 -5.02 21.31 14.93
CA LEU A 299 -6.13 20.45 14.50
C LEU A 299 -6.22 20.41 12.98
N LEU A 300 -6.82 19.34 12.45
CA LEU A 300 -7.20 19.28 11.04
C LEU A 300 -8.28 20.33 10.74
N THR A 301 -8.14 21.02 9.63
CA THR A 301 -9.20 21.91 9.13
C THR A 301 -10.42 21.09 8.68
N GLU A 302 -11.60 21.69 8.72
CA GLU A 302 -12.83 21.06 8.21
C GLU A 302 -12.68 20.55 6.76
N LYS A 303 -11.89 21.22 5.96
CA LYS A 303 -11.59 20.80 4.59
C LYS A 303 -10.74 19.53 4.58
N GLN A 304 -9.73 19.41 5.44
CA GLN A 304 -8.90 18.20 5.55
C GLN A 304 -9.73 17.02 6.07
N VAL A 305 -10.54 17.22 7.10
CA VAL A 305 -11.49 16.21 7.60
C VAL A 305 -12.39 15.72 6.46
N SER A 306 -13.03 16.64 5.72
CA SER A 306 -13.93 16.29 4.62
C SER A 306 -13.22 15.52 3.50
N TRP A 307 -11.97 15.86 3.15
CA TRP A 307 -11.19 15.12 2.17
C TRP A 307 -10.77 13.73 2.68
N GLU A 308 -10.49 13.60 3.98
CA GLU A 308 -10.13 12.31 4.57
C GLU A 308 -11.33 11.37 4.60
N LEU A 309 -12.51 11.83 5.02
CA LEU A 309 -13.76 11.07 4.96
C LEU A 309 -14.10 10.66 3.52
N PHE A 310 -13.97 11.58 2.56
CA PHE A 310 -14.17 11.28 1.15
C PHE A 310 -13.20 10.20 0.65
N TYR A 311 -11.92 10.32 1.01
CA TYR A 311 -10.88 9.36 0.63
C TYR A 311 -11.20 7.95 1.13
N ASN A 312 -11.63 7.80 2.38
CA ASN A 312 -12.02 6.53 2.97
C ASN A 312 -13.21 5.91 2.24
N LYS A 313 -14.28 6.69 2.02
CA LYS A 313 -15.52 6.23 1.37
C LYS A 313 -15.34 5.94 -0.13
N ALA A 314 -14.54 6.73 -0.84
CA ALA A 314 -14.37 6.62 -2.29
C ALA A 314 -13.56 5.41 -2.75
N ARG A 315 -12.72 4.81 -1.89
CA ARG A 315 -11.89 3.63 -2.18
C ARG A 315 -11.17 3.71 -3.53
N LEU A 316 -10.59 4.88 -3.82
CA LEU A 316 -10.06 5.23 -5.14
C LEU A 316 -9.07 4.20 -5.69
N PHE A 317 -8.19 3.66 -4.84
CA PHE A 317 -7.20 2.68 -5.27
C PHE A 317 -7.80 1.30 -5.55
N PHE A 318 -8.84 0.91 -4.84
CA PHE A 318 -9.58 -0.33 -5.13
C PHE A 318 -10.25 -0.26 -6.52
N TRP A 319 -10.99 0.81 -6.80
CA TRP A 319 -11.63 0.99 -8.09
C TRP A 319 -10.63 1.16 -9.22
N SER A 320 -9.50 1.83 -8.97
CA SER A 320 -8.41 1.92 -9.94
C SER A 320 -7.81 0.54 -10.23
N ALA A 321 -7.64 -0.33 -9.22
CA ALA A 321 -7.14 -1.70 -9.40
C ALA A 321 -8.08 -2.51 -10.30
N MET A 322 -9.38 -2.54 -9.97
CA MET A 322 -10.39 -3.26 -10.75
C MET A 322 -10.48 -2.71 -12.18
N GLY A 323 -10.49 -1.40 -12.32
CA GLY A 323 -10.55 -0.73 -13.63
C GLY A 323 -9.32 -1.06 -14.50
N TYR A 324 -8.11 -0.94 -13.94
CA TYR A 324 -6.88 -1.27 -14.67
C TYR A 324 -6.83 -2.75 -15.08
N MET A 325 -7.19 -3.67 -14.19
CA MET A 325 -7.21 -5.10 -14.54
C MET A 325 -8.23 -5.40 -15.64
N ALA A 326 -9.46 -4.93 -15.49
CA ALA A 326 -10.52 -5.21 -16.46
C ALA A 326 -10.23 -4.55 -17.82
N VAL A 327 -9.97 -3.24 -17.82
CA VAL A 327 -9.74 -2.48 -19.07
C VAL A 327 -8.43 -2.88 -19.72
N GLY A 328 -7.37 -3.09 -18.92
CA GLY A 328 -6.06 -3.53 -19.42
C GLY A 328 -6.13 -4.91 -20.09
N LEU A 329 -6.82 -5.86 -19.45
CA LEU A 329 -7.04 -7.20 -20.03
C LEU A 329 -7.89 -7.15 -21.30
N LEU A 330 -9.00 -6.42 -21.30
CA LEU A 330 -9.84 -6.24 -22.49
C LEU A 330 -9.04 -5.59 -23.62
N LEU A 331 -8.30 -4.53 -23.34
CA LEU A 331 -7.47 -3.87 -24.31
C LEU A 331 -6.42 -4.83 -24.89
N LEU A 332 -5.78 -5.66 -24.05
CA LEU A 332 -4.81 -6.67 -24.48
C LEU A 332 -5.46 -7.68 -25.44
N ILE A 333 -6.64 -8.21 -25.08
CA ILE A 333 -7.39 -9.17 -25.90
C ILE A 333 -7.72 -8.56 -27.27
N PHE A 334 -8.25 -7.32 -27.31
CA PHE A 334 -8.61 -6.68 -28.58
C PHE A 334 -7.38 -6.33 -29.42
N VAL A 335 -6.29 -5.88 -28.81
CA VAL A 335 -5.05 -5.57 -29.53
C VAL A 335 -4.43 -6.85 -30.11
N VAL A 336 -4.29 -7.92 -29.34
CA VAL A 336 -3.78 -9.21 -29.83
C VAL A 336 -4.72 -9.81 -30.88
N GLY A 337 -6.03 -9.75 -30.65
CA GLY A 337 -7.03 -10.18 -31.64
C GLY A 337 -6.93 -9.43 -32.97
N GLN A 338 -6.67 -8.11 -32.92
CA GLN A 338 -6.45 -7.26 -34.09
C GLN A 338 -5.16 -7.65 -34.87
N LEU A 339 -4.13 -8.11 -34.16
CA LEU A 339 -2.89 -8.58 -34.79
C LEU A 339 -3.11 -9.91 -35.54
N LEU A 340 -3.85 -10.84 -34.90
CA LEU A 340 -4.07 -12.18 -35.49
C LEU A 340 -5.10 -12.16 -36.63
N LYS A 341 -6.14 -11.33 -36.49
CA LYS A 341 -7.21 -11.21 -37.51
C LYS A 341 -7.71 -9.76 -37.55
N PRO A 342 -7.11 -8.92 -38.44
CA PRO A 342 -7.49 -7.51 -38.53
C PRO A 342 -8.97 -7.31 -38.89
N ARG A 343 -9.69 -6.52 -38.03
CA ARG A 343 -11.10 -6.16 -38.23
C ARG A 343 -11.29 -4.66 -38.00
N ARG A 344 -12.02 -3.98 -38.90
CA ARG A 344 -12.22 -2.52 -38.80
C ARG A 344 -12.88 -2.10 -37.49
N TRP A 345 -13.92 -2.79 -37.04
CA TRP A 345 -14.66 -2.48 -35.82
C TRP A 345 -13.80 -2.58 -34.53
N VAL A 346 -12.77 -3.44 -34.52
CA VAL A 346 -11.88 -3.61 -33.36
C VAL A 346 -11.10 -2.32 -33.08
N LYS A 347 -10.69 -1.58 -34.12
CA LYS A 347 -10.04 -0.28 -33.95
C LYS A 347 -10.96 0.72 -33.23
N THR A 348 -12.27 0.68 -33.49
CA THR A 348 -13.26 1.54 -32.84
C THR A 348 -13.41 1.20 -31.36
N VAL A 349 -13.20 -0.06 -30.95
CA VAL A 349 -13.23 -0.49 -29.55
C VAL A 349 -11.91 -0.15 -28.80
N ILE A 350 -10.77 -0.24 -29.46
CA ILE A 350 -9.47 0.05 -28.84
C ILE A 350 -9.39 1.50 -28.35
N ILE A 351 -9.92 2.46 -29.12
CA ILE A 351 -9.85 3.90 -28.77
C ILE A 351 -10.51 4.21 -27.43
N PRO A 352 -11.78 3.86 -27.15
CA PRO A 352 -12.39 4.12 -25.85
C PRO A 352 -11.74 3.35 -24.72
N LEU A 353 -11.22 2.13 -24.95
CA LEU A 353 -10.45 1.41 -23.93
C LEU A 353 -9.17 2.15 -23.53
N VAL A 354 -8.46 2.72 -24.50
CA VAL A 354 -7.28 3.56 -24.23
C VAL A 354 -7.68 4.81 -23.45
N ALA A 355 -8.80 5.46 -23.80
CA ALA A 355 -9.30 6.61 -23.06
C ALA A 355 -9.68 6.25 -21.61
N LEU A 356 -10.29 5.07 -21.40
CA LEU A 356 -10.59 4.56 -20.06
C LEU A 356 -9.33 4.33 -19.23
N VAL A 357 -8.25 3.79 -19.82
CA VAL A 357 -6.96 3.67 -19.10
C VAL A 357 -6.45 5.03 -18.64
N VAL A 358 -6.57 6.07 -19.48
CA VAL A 358 -6.19 7.45 -19.11
C VAL A 358 -7.06 7.97 -17.97
N LEU A 359 -8.37 7.76 -18.01
CA LEU A 359 -9.28 8.17 -16.94
C LEU A 359 -8.97 7.46 -15.61
N ILE A 360 -8.69 6.15 -15.66
CA ILE A 360 -8.30 5.39 -14.46
C ILE A 360 -6.94 5.91 -13.92
N PHE A 361 -6.02 6.28 -14.80
CA PHE A 361 -4.75 6.90 -14.40
C PHE A 361 -4.95 8.26 -13.70
N LEU A 362 -5.87 9.07 -14.19
CA LEU A 362 -6.23 10.34 -13.54
C LEU A 362 -6.91 10.10 -12.18
N LEU A 363 -7.80 9.10 -12.09
CA LEU A 363 -8.41 8.70 -10.82
C LEU A 363 -7.35 8.22 -9.82
N HIS A 364 -6.41 7.39 -10.26
CA HIS A 364 -5.30 6.93 -9.44
C HIS A 364 -4.41 8.10 -8.98
N THR A 365 -4.07 9.02 -9.89
CA THR A 365 -3.30 10.22 -9.59
C THR A 365 -4.01 11.11 -8.57
N SER A 366 -5.33 11.29 -8.70
CA SER A 366 -6.11 12.05 -7.72
C SER A 366 -6.10 11.41 -6.35
N GLY A 367 -6.18 10.06 -6.27
CA GLY A 367 -6.05 9.33 -5.01
C GLY A 367 -4.71 9.57 -4.31
N ILE A 368 -3.60 9.55 -5.05
CA ILE A 368 -2.26 9.89 -4.52
C ILE A 368 -2.23 11.36 -4.06
N GLY A 369 -2.78 12.29 -4.84
CA GLY A 369 -2.84 13.70 -4.52
C GLY A 369 -3.66 14.00 -3.24
N ILE A 370 -4.82 13.36 -3.10
CA ILE A 370 -5.66 13.49 -1.90
C ILE A 370 -4.91 12.92 -0.69
N ARG A 371 -4.30 11.74 -0.80
CA ARG A 371 -3.51 11.15 0.28
C ARG A 371 -2.34 12.04 0.69
N TRP A 372 -1.66 12.67 -0.28
CA TRP A 372 -0.60 13.66 -0.02
C TRP A 372 -1.14 14.87 0.77
N TYR A 373 -2.29 15.40 0.35
CA TYR A 373 -2.92 16.54 1.02
C TYR A 373 -3.31 16.22 2.48
N ILE A 374 -3.91 15.04 2.70
CA ILE A 374 -4.33 14.57 4.03
C ILE A 374 -3.13 14.31 4.94
N SER A 375 -2.09 13.64 4.43
CA SER A 375 -0.92 13.26 5.22
C SER A 375 0.07 14.40 5.45
N GLY A 376 -0.04 15.50 4.68
CA GLY A 376 0.94 16.60 4.67
C GLY A 376 2.33 16.20 4.15
N ARG A 377 2.48 14.98 3.62
CA ARG A 377 3.75 14.42 3.12
C ARG A 377 3.55 13.59 1.87
N ALA A 378 4.63 13.39 1.12
CA ALA A 378 4.60 12.53 -0.04
C ALA A 378 4.26 11.07 0.33
N PRO A 379 3.28 10.43 -0.35
CA PRO A 379 2.73 9.13 0.04
C PRO A 379 3.53 7.96 -0.55
N TRP A 380 4.76 7.76 -0.12
CA TRP A 380 5.63 6.61 -0.46
C TRP A 380 6.59 6.24 0.67
N ALA A 381 6.19 6.47 1.92
CA ALA A 381 7.01 6.22 3.08
C ALA A 381 6.83 4.82 3.70
N ASN A 382 5.73 4.14 3.43
CA ASN A 382 5.49 2.76 3.88
C ASN A 382 5.31 1.79 2.69
N ALA A 383 5.21 0.49 2.98
CA ALA A 383 5.07 -0.55 1.95
C ALA A 383 3.81 -0.37 1.09
N TYR A 384 2.66 -0.04 1.70
CA TYR A 384 1.40 0.21 0.99
C TYR A 384 1.53 1.41 0.03
N GLU A 385 2.05 2.53 0.52
CA GLU A 385 2.25 3.75 -0.28
C GLU A 385 3.23 3.52 -1.43
N SER A 386 4.31 2.78 -1.18
CA SER A 386 5.29 2.43 -2.22
C SER A 386 4.65 1.58 -3.32
N MET A 387 3.78 0.61 -2.98
CA MET A 387 3.08 -0.21 -3.97
C MET A 387 2.11 0.61 -4.82
N ILE A 388 1.35 1.52 -4.21
CA ILE A 388 0.49 2.46 -4.96
C ILE A 388 1.34 3.27 -5.96
N TYR A 389 2.46 3.80 -5.51
CA TYR A 389 3.34 4.60 -6.36
C TYR A 389 4.00 3.77 -7.48
N VAL A 390 4.45 2.53 -7.19
CA VAL A 390 4.97 1.61 -8.23
C VAL A 390 3.91 1.32 -9.29
N ALA A 391 2.66 1.08 -8.89
CA ALA A 391 1.54 0.89 -9.82
C ALA A 391 1.31 2.14 -10.68
N TRP A 392 1.35 3.32 -10.07
CA TRP A 392 1.23 4.60 -10.77
C TRP A 392 2.37 4.80 -11.79
N ALA A 393 3.60 4.55 -11.39
CA ALA A 393 4.78 4.66 -12.27
C ALA A 393 4.71 3.64 -13.42
N THR A 394 4.20 2.42 -13.16
CA THR A 394 3.97 1.39 -14.19
C THR A 394 2.94 1.85 -15.21
N ALA A 395 1.80 2.39 -14.75
CA ALA A 395 0.77 2.93 -15.64
C ALA A 395 1.29 4.13 -16.45
N LEU A 396 2.03 5.06 -15.79
CA LEU A 396 2.69 6.19 -16.45
C LEU A 396 3.66 5.72 -17.54
N ALA A 397 4.50 4.74 -17.23
CA ALA A 397 5.42 4.16 -18.20
C ALA A 397 4.68 3.56 -19.40
N GLY A 398 3.55 2.87 -19.21
CA GLY A 398 2.66 2.44 -20.28
C GLY A 398 2.13 3.60 -21.13
N LEU A 399 1.71 4.69 -20.48
CA LEU A 399 1.22 5.91 -21.15
C LEU A 399 2.30 6.62 -21.97
N LEU A 400 3.57 6.57 -21.59
CA LEU A 400 4.67 7.11 -22.37
C LEU A 400 4.79 6.42 -23.74
N PHE A 401 4.35 5.16 -23.84
CA PHE A 401 4.34 4.39 -25.09
C PHE A 401 2.98 4.41 -25.82
N ILE A 402 1.97 5.15 -25.35
CA ILE A 402 0.60 5.17 -25.90
C ILE A 402 0.57 5.41 -27.41
N LYS A 403 1.42 6.33 -27.92
CA LYS A 403 1.54 6.68 -29.34
C LYS A 403 2.34 5.67 -30.16
N ARG A 404 2.91 4.66 -29.51
CA ARG A 404 3.84 3.70 -30.11
C ARG A 404 3.29 2.27 -30.09
N SER A 405 2.69 1.88 -28.98
CA SER A 405 2.21 0.52 -28.78
C SER A 405 1.03 0.48 -27.81
N SER A 406 -0.17 0.26 -28.31
CA SER A 406 -1.35 0.01 -27.48
C SER A 406 -1.22 -1.29 -26.68
N MET A 407 -0.40 -2.24 -27.14
CA MET A 407 -0.13 -3.49 -26.46
C MET A 407 0.71 -3.28 -25.20
N THR A 408 1.72 -2.42 -25.24
CA THR A 408 2.50 -2.03 -24.06
C THR A 408 1.64 -1.31 -23.05
N LEU A 409 0.74 -0.41 -23.48
CA LEU A 409 -0.21 0.26 -22.59
C LEU A 409 -1.16 -0.75 -21.92
N ALA A 410 -1.67 -1.73 -22.68
CA ALA A 410 -2.56 -2.77 -22.16
C ALA A 410 -1.88 -3.60 -21.06
N LEU A 411 -0.65 -4.05 -21.32
CA LEU A 411 0.15 -4.81 -20.35
C LEU A 411 0.47 -3.98 -19.11
N ALA A 412 0.89 -2.73 -19.29
CA ALA A 412 1.22 -1.84 -18.19
C ALA A 412 0.00 -1.54 -17.32
N ALA A 413 -1.17 -1.28 -17.93
CA ALA A 413 -2.41 -1.07 -17.21
C ALA A 413 -2.81 -2.33 -16.42
N PHE A 414 -2.83 -3.49 -17.06
CA PHE A 414 -3.17 -4.75 -16.40
C PHE A 414 -2.25 -5.04 -15.20
N PHE A 415 -0.95 -4.84 -15.36
CA PHE A 415 0.01 -5.06 -14.29
C PHE A 415 -0.09 -4.02 -13.16
N ALA A 416 -0.30 -2.75 -13.49
CA ALA A 416 -0.59 -1.72 -12.50
C ALA A 416 -1.83 -2.09 -11.67
N GLY A 417 -2.85 -2.66 -12.32
CA GLY A 417 -4.03 -3.20 -11.64
C GLY A 417 -3.69 -4.33 -10.67
N ILE A 418 -2.85 -5.29 -11.09
CA ILE A 418 -2.38 -6.38 -10.21
C ILE A 418 -1.60 -5.82 -9.01
N ILE A 419 -0.69 -4.88 -9.22
CA ILE A 419 0.10 -4.26 -8.14
C ILE A 419 -0.84 -3.57 -7.14
N LEU A 420 -1.80 -2.77 -7.61
CA LEU A 420 -2.80 -2.13 -6.74
C LEU A 420 -3.70 -3.14 -6.03
N PHE A 421 -4.10 -4.21 -6.70
CA PHE A 421 -4.88 -5.27 -6.10
C PHE A 421 -4.10 -5.92 -4.94
N VAL A 422 -2.82 -6.24 -5.16
CA VAL A 422 -1.94 -6.78 -4.11
C VAL A 422 -1.80 -5.79 -2.95
N ALA A 423 -1.66 -4.49 -3.22
CA ALA A 423 -1.62 -3.47 -2.17
C ALA A 423 -2.91 -3.41 -1.34
N ASN A 424 -4.07 -3.69 -1.96
CA ASN A 424 -5.36 -3.72 -1.27
C ASN A 424 -5.67 -5.07 -0.56
N LEU A 425 -4.81 -6.07 -0.67
CA LEU A 425 -4.93 -7.28 0.14
C LEU A 425 -4.55 -6.95 1.59
N ASN A 426 -5.34 -7.44 2.54
CA ASN A 426 -5.29 -7.09 3.97
C ASN A 426 -4.00 -7.48 4.73
N PHE A 427 -2.87 -7.58 4.07
CA PHE A 427 -1.56 -7.79 4.67
C PHE A 427 -0.65 -6.55 4.62
N MET A 428 -1.07 -5.51 3.90
CA MET A 428 -0.42 -4.20 3.92
C MET A 428 -1.33 -3.23 4.65
N ASP A 429 -0.74 -2.47 5.57
CA ASP A 429 -1.49 -1.49 6.35
C ASP A 429 -1.62 -0.18 5.54
N PRO A 430 -2.85 0.22 5.17
CA PRO A 430 -3.09 1.48 4.48
C PRO A 430 -3.02 2.71 5.40
N GLU A 431 -2.73 2.53 6.68
CA GLU A 431 -2.71 3.60 7.67
C GLU A 431 -1.76 4.73 7.30
N ILE A 432 -2.19 5.97 7.56
CA ILE A 432 -1.35 7.17 7.45
C ILE A 432 -0.70 7.40 8.81
N THR A 433 0.59 7.06 8.92
CA THR A 433 1.35 7.24 10.16
C THR A 433 2.27 8.46 10.09
N PRO A 434 2.56 9.12 11.22
CA PRO A 434 3.63 10.12 11.29
C PRO A 434 4.97 9.53 10.88
N LEU A 435 5.81 10.35 10.24
CA LEU A 435 7.18 9.93 9.94
C LEU A 435 8.05 10.07 11.19
N VAL A 436 8.82 9.03 11.49
CA VAL A 436 9.91 9.15 12.45
C VAL A 436 10.95 10.18 11.97
N PRO A 437 11.66 10.89 12.87
CA PRO A 437 12.53 12.01 12.50
C PRO A 437 13.54 11.69 11.39
N VAL A 438 14.15 10.51 11.41
CA VAL A 438 15.14 10.06 10.41
C VAL A 438 14.55 9.94 8.99
N LEU A 439 13.23 9.75 8.86
CA LEU A 439 12.54 9.67 7.58
C LEU A 439 12.04 11.04 7.06
N LYS A 440 12.21 12.11 7.82
CA LYS A 440 11.85 13.49 7.45
C LYS A 440 12.97 14.17 6.64
N SER A 441 13.37 13.58 5.51
CA SER A 441 14.39 14.13 4.63
C SER A 441 13.89 14.28 3.20
N TYR A 442 14.21 15.39 2.55
CA TYR A 442 13.92 15.61 1.12
C TYR A 442 14.63 14.58 0.25
N TRP A 443 15.87 14.25 0.59
CA TRP A 443 16.67 13.29 -0.16
C TRP A 443 16.05 11.90 -0.13
N LEU A 444 15.53 11.48 1.03
CA LEU A 444 14.80 10.23 1.15
C LEU A 444 13.57 10.21 0.25
N MET A 445 12.78 11.29 0.27
CA MET A 445 11.57 11.38 -0.55
C MET A 445 11.87 11.25 -2.04
N ILE A 446 12.88 11.95 -2.53
CA ILE A 446 13.29 11.90 -3.94
C ILE A 446 13.90 10.53 -4.27
N HIS A 447 14.77 10.00 -3.40
CA HIS A 447 15.37 8.68 -3.55
C HIS A 447 14.31 7.59 -3.72
N VAL A 448 13.35 7.50 -2.79
CA VAL A 448 12.31 6.48 -2.83
C VAL A 448 11.45 6.62 -4.09
N ALA A 449 11.08 7.86 -4.48
CA ALA A 449 10.30 8.09 -5.69
C ALA A 449 11.04 7.61 -6.95
N VAL A 450 12.31 7.92 -7.09
CA VAL A 450 13.11 7.57 -8.27
C VAL A 450 13.37 6.07 -8.34
N ILE A 451 13.74 5.44 -7.20
CA ILE A 451 14.08 4.02 -7.18
C ILE A 451 12.83 3.14 -7.40
N THR A 452 11.71 3.49 -6.78
CA THR A 452 10.46 2.73 -6.94
C THR A 452 9.83 2.92 -8.33
N ALA A 453 10.00 4.09 -8.94
CA ALA A 453 9.61 4.29 -10.34
C ALA A 453 10.38 3.34 -11.29
N SER A 454 11.66 3.05 -11.02
CA SER A 454 12.45 2.11 -11.82
C SER A 454 11.83 0.71 -11.84
N TYR A 455 11.23 0.28 -10.72
CA TYR A 455 10.58 -1.04 -10.61
C TYR A 455 9.37 -1.17 -11.54
N GLY A 456 8.65 -0.08 -11.79
CA GLY A 456 7.57 -0.04 -12.79
C GLY A 456 8.07 -0.36 -14.20
N PHE A 457 9.20 0.21 -14.61
CA PHE A 457 9.82 -0.08 -15.92
C PHE A 457 10.36 -1.50 -16.00
N PHE A 458 10.93 -2.04 -14.94
CA PHE A 458 11.37 -3.44 -14.90
C PHE A 458 10.19 -4.41 -14.92
N GLY A 459 9.07 -4.08 -14.28
CA GLY A 459 7.82 -4.84 -14.38
C GLY A 459 7.27 -4.88 -15.80
N ILE A 460 7.28 -3.75 -16.52
CA ILE A 460 6.92 -3.72 -17.94
C ILE A 460 7.86 -4.60 -18.76
N SER A 461 9.17 -4.52 -18.51
CA SER A 461 10.16 -5.38 -19.20
C SER A 461 9.86 -6.87 -19.01
N PHE A 462 9.52 -7.28 -17.79
CA PHE A 462 9.09 -8.65 -17.48
C PHE A 462 7.89 -9.09 -18.34
N LEU A 463 6.85 -8.25 -18.42
CA LEU A 463 5.64 -8.56 -19.18
C LEU A 463 5.89 -8.59 -20.68
N LEU A 464 6.69 -7.65 -21.19
CA LEU A 464 7.08 -7.64 -22.61
C LEU A 464 7.90 -8.88 -22.95
N GLY A 465 8.77 -9.33 -22.05
CA GLY A 465 9.50 -10.59 -22.17
C GLY A 465 8.56 -11.78 -22.24
N LEU A 466 7.60 -11.90 -21.32
CA LEU A 466 6.58 -12.97 -21.31
C LEU A 466 5.75 -12.98 -22.60
N LEU A 467 5.26 -11.81 -23.03
CA LEU A 467 4.45 -11.72 -24.25
C LEU A 467 5.26 -12.08 -25.51
N THR A 468 6.53 -11.66 -25.56
CA THR A 468 7.43 -12.04 -26.65
C THR A 468 7.63 -13.55 -26.69
N LEU A 469 7.88 -14.20 -25.57
CA LEU A 469 7.97 -15.65 -25.46
C LEU A 469 6.67 -16.36 -25.85
N ALA A 470 5.51 -15.81 -25.45
CA ALA A 470 4.21 -16.34 -25.87
C ALA A 470 4.01 -16.26 -27.41
N PHE A 471 4.42 -15.17 -28.05
CA PHE A 471 4.37 -15.05 -29.51
C PHE A 471 5.33 -16.03 -30.20
N MET A 472 6.53 -16.25 -29.67
CA MET A 472 7.48 -17.25 -30.16
C MET A 472 6.97 -18.69 -29.99
N SER A 473 6.05 -18.90 -29.04
CA SER A 473 5.43 -20.21 -28.77
C SER A 473 4.29 -20.56 -29.72
N ALA A 474 3.96 -19.74 -30.72
CA ALA A 474 2.78 -19.93 -31.58
C ALA A 474 2.82 -21.20 -32.45
N GLY A 475 3.92 -21.95 -32.49
CA GLY A 475 4.06 -23.32 -33.01
C GLY A 475 3.88 -23.49 -34.52
N ASN A 476 3.23 -22.55 -35.21
CA ASN A 476 2.98 -22.57 -36.64
C ASN A 476 3.88 -21.53 -37.34
N PRO A 477 4.78 -21.93 -38.29
CA PRO A 477 5.69 -21.02 -38.96
C PRO A 477 5.01 -19.81 -39.61
N SER A 478 3.82 -19.99 -40.19
CA SER A 478 3.05 -18.90 -40.81
C SER A 478 2.56 -17.87 -39.77
N LYS A 479 2.16 -18.33 -38.60
CA LYS A 479 1.75 -17.43 -37.50
C LYS A 479 2.94 -16.70 -36.89
N VAL A 480 4.07 -17.37 -36.75
CA VAL A 480 5.30 -16.75 -36.22
C VAL A 480 5.81 -15.70 -37.22
N ALA A 481 5.78 -15.97 -38.52
CA ALA A 481 6.11 -14.97 -39.54
C ALA A 481 5.21 -13.73 -39.47
N LEU A 482 3.92 -13.91 -39.22
CA LEU A 482 2.96 -12.81 -39.00
C LEU A 482 3.29 -11.99 -37.72
N LEU A 483 3.79 -12.64 -36.67
CA LEU A 483 4.09 -12.02 -35.38
C LEU A 483 5.50 -11.39 -35.31
N GLN A 484 6.41 -11.72 -36.25
CA GLN A 484 7.79 -11.21 -36.23
C GLN A 484 7.92 -9.68 -36.14
N PRO A 485 7.15 -8.86 -36.88
CA PRO A 485 7.21 -7.40 -36.73
C PRO A 485 6.87 -6.94 -35.33
N HIS A 486 5.93 -7.63 -34.66
CA HIS A 486 5.47 -7.31 -33.30
C HIS A 486 6.47 -7.78 -32.24
N ILE A 487 7.08 -8.95 -32.41
CA ILE A 487 8.21 -9.42 -31.61
C ILE A 487 9.33 -8.39 -31.61
N ARG A 488 9.66 -7.86 -32.80
CA ARG A 488 10.68 -6.82 -32.92
C ARG A 488 10.27 -5.50 -32.25
N GLU A 489 9.01 -5.10 -32.37
CA GLU A 489 8.46 -3.91 -31.69
C GLU A 489 8.54 -4.07 -30.16
N LEU A 490 8.05 -5.19 -29.61
CA LEU A 490 8.10 -5.50 -28.18
C LEU A 490 9.54 -5.49 -27.66
N ARG A 491 10.47 -6.08 -28.40
CA ARG A 491 11.89 -6.06 -28.04
C ARG A 491 12.44 -4.64 -27.94
N ILE A 492 12.13 -3.78 -28.92
CA ILE A 492 12.61 -2.39 -28.93
C ILE A 492 12.07 -1.64 -27.70
N ILE A 493 10.78 -1.79 -27.40
CA ILE A 493 10.14 -1.14 -26.24
C ILE A 493 10.72 -1.70 -24.94
N ASN A 494 10.95 -3.01 -24.87
CA ASN A 494 11.57 -3.66 -23.73
C ASN A 494 12.99 -3.10 -23.49
N GLU A 495 13.81 -3.02 -24.52
CA GLU A 495 15.17 -2.46 -24.42
C GLU A 495 15.14 -0.97 -23.98
N ILE A 496 14.19 -0.17 -24.44
CA ILE A 496 13.99 1.22 -24.00
C ILE A 496 13.55 1.26 -22.52
N SER A 497 12.61 0.41 -22.13
CA SER A 497 12.13 0.33 -20.74
C SER A 497 13.25 -0.02 -19.78
N LEU A 498 14.10 -0.99 -20.16
CA LEU A 498 15.29 -1.36 -19.36
C LEU A 498 16.30 -0.23 -19.24
N HIS A 499 16.54 0.57 -20.29
CA HIS A 499 17.43 1.74 -20.18
C HIS A 499 16.88 2.78 -19.21
N ILE A 500 15.58 3.10 -19.30
CA ILE A 500 14.95 4.06 -18.39
C ILE A 500 14.98 3.53 -16.96
N GLY A 501 14.58 2.27 -16.75
CA GLY A 501 14.58 1.63 -15.44
C GLY A 501 15.98 1.60 -14.80
N LEU A 502 17.02 1.23 -15.58
CA LEU A 502 18.40 1.21 -15.10
C LEU A 502 18.91 2.59 -14.72
N TYR A 503 18.60 3.61 -15.51
CA TYR A 503 19.03 4.99 -15.20
C TYR A 503 18.33 5.52 -13.95
N LEU A 504 17.02 5.26 -13.80
CA LEU A 504 16.29 5.63 -12.59
C LEU A 504 16.83 4.88 -11.37
N LEU A 505 17.07 3.57 -11.49
CA LEU A 505 17.64 2.78 -10.38
C LEU A 505 19.01 3.32 -9.96
N THR A 506 19.90 3.57 -10.92
CA THR A 506 21.24 4.07 -10.66
C THR A 506 21.20 5.46 -10.01
N ALA A 507 20.40 6.38 -10.57
CA ALA A 507 20.20 7.70 -9.96
C ALA A 507 19.60 7.60 -8.56
N GLY A 508 18.63 6.70 -8.39
CA GLY A 508 18.02 6.42 -7.09
C GLY A 508 19.03 5.93 -6.06
N ILE A 509 19.90 4.99 -6.40
CA ILE A 509 20.98 4.51 -5.50
C ILE A 509 21.87 5.67 -5.03
N PHE A 510 22.28 6.56 -5.92
CA PHE A 510 23.11 7.71 -5.54
C PHE A 510 22.38 8.71 -4.65
N LEU A 511 21.10 8.99 -4.94
CA LEU A 511 20.26 9.83 -4.07
C LEU A 511 20.10 9.22 -2.67
N GLY A 512 19.98 7.89 -2.60
CA GLY A 512 19.97 7.16 -1.32
C GLY A 512 21.29 7.27 -0.56
N ALA A 513 22.41 7.23 -1.26
CA ALA A 513 23.72 7.43 -0.65
C ALA A 513 23.88 8.85 -0.08
N VAL A 514 23.36 9.88 -0.77
CA VAL A 514 23.33 11.26 -0.24
C VAL A 514 22.50 11.31 1.05
N TRP A 515 21.31 10.71 1.06
CA TRP A 515 20.48 10.64 2.25
C TRP A 515 21.15 9.86 3.39
N ALA A 516 21.78 8.73 3.09
CA ALA A 516 22.50 7.92 4.08
C ALA A 516 23.67 8.70 4.72
N ASN A 517 24.37 9.51 3.93
CA ASN A 517 25.42 10.38 4.44
C ASN A 517 24.86 11.47 5.38
N GLU A 518 23.73 12.07 5.05
CA GLU A 518 23.05 13.04 5.92
C GLU A 518 22.55 12.41 7.23
N SER A 519 21.95 11.22 7.14
CA SER A 519 21.26 10.58 8.26
C SER A 519 22.19 9.76 9.15
N TRP A 520 23.19 9.10 8.57
CA TRP A 520 24.08 8.14 9.24
C TRP A 520 25.58 8.42 9.07
N GLY A 521 25.94 9.52 8.40
CA GLY A 521 27.34 9.93 8.20
C GLY A 521 28.15 9.04 7.27
N ARG A 522 27.53 8.21 6.46
CA ARG A 522 28.18 7.30 5.52
C ARG A 522 27.39 7.17 4.23
N TYR A 523 28.07 7.13 3.10
CA TYR A 523 27.43 6.99 1.78
C TYR A 523 26.98 5.57 1.48
N TRP A 524 27.63 4.57 2.08
CA TRP A 524 27.42 3.16 1.80
C TRP A 524 27.79 2.33 3.04
N GLY A 525 26.94 1.41 3.43
CA GLY A 525 27.13 0.58 4.62
C GLY A 525 27.05 -0.92 4.36
N TRP A 526 26.95 -1.34 3.09
CA TRP A 526 26.72 -2.74 2.72
C TRP A 526 25.46 -3.33 3.37
N ASP A 527 24.49 -2.48 3.68
CA ASP A 527 23.19 -2.91 4.15
C ASP A 527 22.55 -3.84 3.10
N PRO A 528 21.79 -4.86 3.50
CA PRO A 528 21.15 -5.79 2.57
C PRO A 528 20.37 -5.11 1.45
N LYS A 529 19.69 -3.99 1.73
CA LYS A 529 18.93 -3.23 0.73
C LYS A 529 19.82 -2.51 -0.28
N GLU A 530 20.90 -1.89 0.18
CA GLU A 530 21.91 -1.27 -0.67
C GLU A 530 22.57 -2.32 -1.57
N THR A 531 22.98 -3.44 -0.98
CA THR A 531 23.63 -4.56 -1.69
C THR A 531 22.72 -5.14 -2.77
N TRP A 532 21.44 -5.42 -2.47
CA TRP A 532 20.50 -5.96 -3.44
C TRP A 532 20.08 -4.94 -4.50
N ALA A 533 20.06 -3.65 -4.19
CA ALA A 533 19.87 -2.60 -5.19
C ALA A 533 21.05 -2.57 -6.19
N LEU A 534 22.28 -2.69 -5.70
CA LEU A 534 23.48 -2.82 -6.54
C LEU A 534 23.44 -4.10 -7.39
N ILE A 535 23.10 -5.25 -6.81
CA ILE A 535 22.95 -6.51 -7.54
C ILE A 535 21.90 -6.33 -8.67
N THR A 536 20.75 -5.71 -8.37
CA THR A 536 19.72 -5.45 -9.37
C THR A 536 20.23 -4.55 -10.49
N MET A 537 20.98 -3.49 -10.16
CA MET A 537 21.61 -2.61 -11.15
C MET A 537 22.56 -3.41 -12.07
N VAL A 538 23.42 -4.27 -11.52
CA VAL A 538 24.37 -5.09 -12.27
C VAL A 538 23.62 -6.11 -13.17
N VAL A 539 22.57 -6.76 -12.66
CA VAL A 539 21.73 -7.70 -13.44
C VAL A 539 21.15 -7.01 -14.67
N TYR A 540 20.53 -5.84 -14.53
CA TYR A 540 19.94 -5.15 -15.67
C TYR A 540 20.98 -4.51 -16.59
N ALA A 541 22.10 -4.05 -16.07
CA ALA A 541 23.24 -3.65 -16.87
C ALA A 541 23.76 -4.83 -17.72
N PHE A 542 23.89 -6.01 -17.13
CA PHE A 542 24.28 -7.23 -17.86
C PHE A 542 23.26 -7.57 -18.98
N ILE A 543 21.95 -7.55 -18.70
CA ILE A 543 20.91 -7.84 -19.69
C ILE A 543 21.04 -6.91 -20.91
N LEU A 544 21.25 -5.61 -20.68
CA LEU A 544 21.42 -4.63 -21.76
C LEU A 544 22.71 -4.83 -22.56
N HIS A 545 23.77 -5.33 -21.93
CA HIS A 545 25.07 -5.57 -22.57
C HIS A 545 25.23 -6.99 -23.15
N ALA A 546 24.39 -7.95 -22.73
CA ALA A 546 24.45 -9.35 -23.16
C ALA A 546 24.39 -9.52 -24.71
N ARG A 547 23.73 -8.62 -25.41
CA ARG A 547 23.65 -8.60 -26.87
C ARG A 547 25.02 -8.47 -27.59
N PHE A 548 26.05 -7.97 -26.92
CA PHE A 548 27.40 -7.89 -27.47
C PHE A 548 28.07 -9.27 -27.56
N LEU A 549 27.55 -10.23 -26.79
CA LEU A 549 27.98 -11.62 -26.84
C LEU A 549 27.18 -12.38 -27.91
N PRO A 550 27.81 -12.98 -28.93
CA PRO A 550 27.10 -13.65 -30.01
C PRO A 550 26.10 -14.69 -29.56
N VAL A 551 26.40 -15.42 -28.48
CA VAL A 551 25.53 -16.48 -27.91
C VAL A 551 24.28 -15.91 -27.24
N LEU A 552 24.33 -14.69 -26.69
CA LEU A 552 23.27 -14.09 -25.89
C LEU A 552 22.42 -13.04 -26.63
N ARG A 553 22.74 -12.72 -27.88
CA ARG A 553 22.09 -11.61 -28.61
C ARG A 553 20.72 -11.94 -29.22
N SER A 554 20.24 -13.19 -29.10
CA SER A 554 18.95 -13.58 -29.69
C SER A 554 17.76 -12.94 -28.96
N ASP A 555 16.66 -12.70 -29.68
CA ASP A 555 15.43 -12.13 -29.10
C ASP A 555 14.84 -13.06 -28.03
N TYR A 556 15.00 -14.36 -28.17
CA TYR A 556 14.60 -15.37 -27.20
C TYR A 556 15.38 -15.19 -25.88
N VAL A 557 16.72 -15.20 -25.96
CA VAL A 557 17.59 -15.07 -24.77
C VAL A 557 17.34 -13.72 -24.06
N PHE A 558 17.21 -12.64 -24.82
CA PHE A 558 16.89 -11.32 -24.25
C PHE A 558 15.56 -11.33 -23.50
N SER A 559 14.52 -11.97 -24.05
CA SER A 559 13.21 -12.10 -23.40
C SER A 559 13.29 -12.95 -22.13
N VAL A 560 14.02 -14.07 -22.17
CA VAL A 560 14.27 -14.91 -20.98
C VAL A 560 14.97 -14.12 -19.89
N MET A 561 16.04 -13.41 -20.22
CA MET A 561 16.77 -12.57 -19.24
C MET A 561 15.90 -11.46 -18.67
N SER A 562 15.05 -10.82 -19.50
CA SER A 562 14.10 -9.80 -19.04
C SER A 562 13.09 -10.35 -18.02
N VAL A 563 12.63 -11.59 -18.22
CA VAL A 563 11.72 -12.25 -17.27
C VAL A 563 12.43 -12.63 -15.97
N LEU A 564 13.62 -13.20 -16.06
CA LEU A 564 14.40 -13.59 -14.89
C LEU A 564 14.88 -12.38 -14.07
N GLY A 565 15.17 -11.27 -14.74
CA GLY A 565 15.67 -10.05 -14.10
C GLY A 565 14.74 -9.50 -13.00
N LEU A 566 13.42 -9.66 -13.15
CA LEU A 566 12.47 -9.17 -12.13
C LEU A 566 12.65 -9.85 -10.77
N ALA A 567 13.21 -11.06 -10.71
CA ALA A 567 13.49 -11.74 -9.45
C ALA A 567 14.43 -10.93 -8.54
N SER A 568 15.40 -10.20 -9.12
CA SER A 568 16.30 -9.32 -8.35
C SER A 568 15.55 -8.14 -7.73
N VAL A 569 14.56 -7.57 -8.44
CA VAL A 569 13.69 -6.51 -7.92
C VAL A 569 12.82 -7.03 -6.78
N LEU A 570 12.19 -8.21 -6.96
CA LEU A 570 11.38 -8.84 -5.92
C LEU A 570 12.21 -9.15 -4.67
N MET A 571 13.46 -9.59 -4.84
CA MET A 571 14.35 -9.81 -3.71
C MET A 571 14.72 -8.49 -3.02
N THR A 572 15.02 -7.43 -3.77
CA THR A 572 15.33 -6.10 -3.23
C THR A 572 14.15 -5.52 -2.44
N TYR A 573 12.93 -5.67 -2.96
CA TYR A 573 11.74 -5.05 -2.37
C TYR A 573 11.13 -5.92 -1.25
N PHE A 574 10.86 -7.19 -1.51
CA PHE A 574 10.22 -8.11 -0.55
C PHE A 574 11.24 -8.93 0.22
N GLY A 575 12.18 -9.57 -0.47
CA GLY A 575 13.11 -10.53 0.15
C GLY A 575 13.93 -9.91 1.26
N VAL A 576 14.47 -8.72 1.05
CA VAL A 576 15.25 -8.00 2.06
C VAL A 576 14.40 -7.67 3.29
N ASN A 577 13.16 -7.21 3.09
CA ASN A 577 12.30 -6.80 4.21
C ASN A 577 11.85 -7.96 5.10
N TYR A 578 11.76 -9.19 4.56
CA TYR A 578 11.22 -10.34 5.28
C TYR A 578 12.29 -11.33 5.77
N TYR A 579 13.41 -11.44 5.06
CA TYR A 579 14.41 -12.48 5.32
C TYR A 579 15.75 -11.94 5.81
N LEU A 580 16.04 -10.64 5.65
CA LEU A 580 17.31 -10.05 5.99
C LEU A 580 17.11 -8.90 6.98
N SER A 581 18.00 -8.83 7.99
CA SER A 581 18.02 -7.72 8.95
C SER A 581 19.00 -6.64 8.49
N GLY A 582 18.63 -5.37 8.62
CA GLY A 582 19.47 -4.24 8.27
C GLY A 582 18.81 -2.91 8.65
N LEU A 583 19.52 -1.80 8.47
CA LEU A 583 19.02 -0.45 8.81
C LEU A 583 17.78 -0.03 8.00
N HIS A 584 17.56 -0.62 6.83
CA HIS A 584 16.42 -0.38 5.96
C HIS A 584 15.34 -1.47 6.06
N SER A 585 15.47 -2.47 6.93
CA SER A 585 14.47 -3.52 7.09
C SER A 585 13.51 -3.16 8.24
N TYR A 586 12.26 -2.90 7.90
CA TYR A 586 11.18 -2.53 8.84
C TYR A 586 10.19 -3.67 9.08
N GLY A 587 10.50 -4.89 8.62
CA GLY A 587 9.61 -6.06 8.70
C GLY A 587 10.03 -7.03 9.80
N GLY A 588 9.09 -7.47 10.60
CA GLY A 588 9.30 -8.55 11.57
C GLY A 588 9.06 -9.91 10.92
N GLY A 589 10.07 -10.68 10.68
CA GLY A 589 10.22 -12.14 10.55
C GLY A 589 9.09 -13.08 10.04
N ASP A 590 7.95 -12.56 9.62
CA ASP A 590 6.86 -13.37 9.08
C ASP A 590 7.09 -13.68 7.59
N THR A 591 6.65 -14.88 7.15
CA THR A 591 6.71 -15.24 5.72
C THR A 591 5.90 -14.25 4.89
N PRO A 592 6.48 -13.69 3.79
CA PRO A 592 5.76 -12.73 2.96
C PRO A 592 4.48 -13.36 2.41
N PRO A 593 3.32 -12.70 2.61
CA PRO A 593 2.09 -13.16 2.00
C PRO A 593 2.21 -13.11 0.47
N GLY A 594 1.68 -14.12 -0.21
CA GLY A 594 1.76 -14.22 -1.68
C GLY A 594 3.01 -14.88 -2.24
N LEU A 595 3.95 -15.34 -1.42
CA LEU A 595 5.15 -16.06 -1.87
C LEU A 595 4.81 -17.25 -2.78
N THR A 596 3.77 -18.01 -2.44
CA THR A 596 3.26 -19.12 -3.26
C THR A 596 2.84 -18.64 -4.66
N ALA A 597 2.17 -17.49 -4.77
CA ALA A 597 1.77 -16.92 -6.06
C ALA A 597 2.99 -16.51 -6.90
N VAL A 598 4.05 -15.99 -6.29
CA VAL A 598 5.32 -15.69 -6.96
C VAL A 598 5.95 -16.97 -7.51
N PHE A 599 6.03 -18.03 -6.72
CA PHE A 599 6.58 -19.32 -7.20
C PHE A 599 5.74 -19.92 -8.34
N ILE A 600 4.41 -19.89 -8.26
CA ILE A 600 3.53 -20.35 -9.32
C ILE A 600 3.76 -19.52 -10.59
N THR A 601 3.86 -18.20 -10.48
CA THR A 601 4.11 -17.30 -11.61
C THR A 601 5.43 -17.64 -12.31
N TYR A 602 6.51 -17.83 -11.55
CA TYR A 602 7.79 -18.21 -12.12
C TYR A 602 7.79 -19.64 -12.68
N ALA A 603 7.09 -20.59 -12.07
CA ALA A 603 6.94 -21.94 -12.63
C ALA A 603 6.22 -21.90 -13.98
N CYS A 604 5.14 -21.13 -14.11
CA CYS A 604 4.45 -20.91 -15.40
C CYS A 604 5.37 -20.21 -16.42
N ALA A 605 6.15 -19.21 -15.99
CA ALA A 605 7.10 -18.52 -16.84
C ALA A 605 8.20 -19.47 -17.34
N PHE A 606 8.75 -20.33 -16.48
CA PHE A 606 9.71 -21.36 -16.87
C PHE A 606 9.14 -22.35 -17.88
N ALA A 607 7.91 -22.83 -17.68
CA ALA A 607 7.23 -23.68 -18.65
C ALA A 607 7.10 -22.99 -20.02
N LEU A 608 6.72 -21.70 -20.02
CA LEU A 608 6.63 -20.89 -21.24
C LEU A 608 8.00 -20.73 -21.92
N MET A 609 9.07 -20.47 -21.15
CA MET A 609 10.44 -20.35 -21.67
C MET A 609 10.88 -21.65 -22.35
N ILE A 610 10.68 -22.80 -21.69
CA ILE A 610 11.05 -24.12 -22.25
C ILE A 610 10.26 -24.35 -23.54
N TYR A 611 8.96 -24.12 -23.52
CA TYR A 611 8.10 -24.33 -24.70
C TYR A 611 8.47 -23.39 -25.87
N ALA A 612 8.73 -22.12 -25.59
CA ALA A 612 9.20 -21.15 -26.60
C ALA A 612 10.55 -21.56 -27.20
N GLY A 613 11.49 -22.01 -26.36
CA GLY A 613 12.79 -22.51 -26.83
C GLY A 613 12.67 -23.76 -27.72
N TYR A 614 11.78 -24.69 -27.35
CA TYR A 614 11.49 -25.86 -28.17
C TYR A 614 10.85 -25.49 -29.52
N SER A 615 9.88 -24.57 -29.50
CA SER A 615 9.22 -24.06 -30.70
C SER A 615 10.22 -23.40 -31.67
N GLN A 616 11.15 -22.59 -31.15
CA GLN A 616 12.19 -21.93 -31.95
C GLN A 616 13.19 -22.90 -32.59
N ARG A 617 13.50 -24.05 -31.95
CA ARG A 617 14.39 -25.08 -32.53
C ARG A 617 13.75 -25.88 -33.63
N LYS A 618 12.42 -25.94 -33.70
CA LYS A 618 11.66 -26.64 -34.73
C LYS A 618 11.36 -25.80 -35.96
N GLN A 619 11.55 -24.49 -35.88
CA GLN A 619 11.41 -23.53 -36.98
C GLN A 619 12.74 -23.26 -37.66
#